data_71cab7236bbb57b02fbe746c93ffd498
#
_entry.id   71cab7236bbb57b02fbe746c93ffd498
#
_cell.length_a   1.000
_cell.length_b   1.000
_cell.length_c   1.000
_cell.angle_alpha   90.00
_cell.angle_beta   90.00
_cell.angle_gamma   90.00
#
_symmetry.space_group_name_H-M   'P 1'
#
loop_
_entity.id
_entity.type
_entity.pdbx_description
1 polymer ?
#
loop_
_entity_poly.entity_id
_entity_poly.type
_entity_poly.pdbx_seq_one_letter_code
_entity_poly.pdbx_strand_id
1 'polypeptide(L)'
;MDLITDQFPTQPPELIREMVTVSHFDLKRVQELVETHPSLAKASWDWGFGDWEDAIGAASHMGNRPIAEYLLSKGARPSLFSAAMLGQLDVVKSFIAAQPGSQRIRGPHSISLLMHAKFGGQQSRPVFEYLQSLGDADAPPSPPLSDSDQSVVKGTYIFGRAANQRIDVTIDKGQATLTRAGMTGRPLFHLGDRNFYPLGAPDVHIRFVESASPADPAITMTVTDSTVVLTATRKPEK
;
A
#
# COMPACT_ATOMS: atom_id res chain seq x y z
N MET A 1 11.15 26.29 -21.77
CA MET A 1 10.15 26.01 -20.73
C MET A 1 10.84 26.18 -19.40
N ASP A 2 10.39 27.11 -18.58
CA ASP A 2 11.03 27.40 -17.31
C ASP A 2 10.83 26.17 -16.39
N LEU A 3 11.92 25.49 -16.04
CA LEU A 3 11.89 24.34 -15.14
C LEU A 3 11.84 24.75 -13.64
N ILE A 4 11.87 26.06 -13.40
CA ILE A 4 11.78 26.62 -12.04
C ILE A 4 10.31 26.78 -11.69
N THR A 5 9.87 26.01 -10.69
CA THR A 5 8.51 26.06 -10.13
C THR A 5 8.53 26.82 -8.79
N ASP A 6 7.34 27.17 -8.28
CA ASP A 6 7.20 27.81 -6.98
C ASP A 6 7.73 26.94 -5.82
N GLN A 7 7.88 25.60 -6.05
CA GLN A 7 8.45 24.68 -5.07
C GLN A 7 9.97 24.48 -5.21
N PHE A 8 10.63 25.14 -6.17
CA PHE A 8 12.09 24.99 -6.31
C PHE A 8 12.80 25.21 -4.95
N PRO A 9 13.75 24.33 -4.54
CA PRO A 9 14.44 23.28 -5.33
C PRO A 9 13.78 21.89 -5.30
N THR A 10 12.59 21.73 -4.75
CA THR A 10 11.86 20.46 -4.71
C THR A 10 11.04 20.23 -5.99
N GLN A 11 10.73 18.99 -6.28
CA GLN A 11 9.79 18.66 -7.35
C GLN A 11 8.35 18.89 -6.88
N PRO A 12 7.42 19.32 -7.76
CA PRO A 12 5.99 19.43 -7.43
C PRO A 12 5.42 18.09 -6.95
N PRO A 13 4.63 18.07 -5.86
CA PRO A 13 4.03 16.85 -5.32
C PRO A 13 3.20 16.05 -6.33
N GLU A 14 2.45 16.74 -7.20
CA GLU A 14 1.65 16.12 -8.26
C GLU A 14 2.52 15.39 -9.28
N LEU A 15 3.70 15.92 -9.60
CA LEU A 15 4.65 15.31 -10.52
C LEU A 15 5.30 14.05 -9.90
N ILE A 16 5.63 14.12 -8.60
CA ILE A 16 6.13 12.97 -7.84
C ILE A 16 5.09 11.86 -7.80
N ARG A 17 3.83 12.21 -7.48
CA ARG A 17 2.72 11.26 -7.46
C ARG A 17 2.47 10.64 -8.83
N GLU A 18 2.47 11.46 -9.90
CA GLU A 18 2.34 10.97 -11.27
C GLU A 18 3.42 9.94 -11.58
N MET A 19 4.70 10.28 -11.28
CA MET A 19 5.84 9.40 -11.54
C MET A 19 5.67 8.03 -10.89
N VAL A 20 5.32 7.98 -9.60
CA VAL A 20 5.09 6.71 -8.90
C VAL A 20 3.90 5.97 -9.51
N THR A 21 2.80 6.69 -9.82
CA THR A 21 1.60 6.09 -10.43
C THR A 21 1.91 5.43 -11.77
N VAL A 22 2.55 6.14 -12.69
CA VAL A 22 2.81 5.60 -14.05
C VAL A 22 3.90 4.52 -14.05
N SER A 23 4.73 4.46 -13.01
CA SER A 23 5.74 3.41 -12.85
C SER A 23 5.15 2.01 -12.66
N HIS A 24 3.85 1.90 -12.42
CA HIS A 24 3.16 0.62 -12.39
C HIS A 24 3.00 0.01 -13.81
N PHE A 25 2.84 0.85 -14.86
CA PHE A 25 2.35 0.34 -16.16
C PHE A 25 2.81 1.08 -17.42
N ASP A 26 3.33 2.31 -17.34
CA ASP A 26 3.59 3.15 -18.52
C ASP A 26 5.06 3.54 -18.66
N LEU A 27 5.85 2.66 -19.31
CA LEU A 27 7.28 2.89 -19.56
C LEU A 27 7.53 4.19 -20.34
N LYS A 28 6.69 4.49 -21.35
CA LYS A 28 6.88 5.67 -22.18
C LYS A 28 6.74 6.94 -21.35
N ARG A 29 5.70 7.00 -20.50
CA ARG A 29 5.48 8.17 -19.64
C ARG A 29 6.59 8.30 -18.58
N VAL A 30 7.05 7.19 -18.03
CA VAL A 30 8.21 7.16 -17.11
C VAL A 30 9.45 7.75 -17.78
N GLN A 31 9.73 7.38 -19.03
CA GLN A 31 10.87 7.92 -19.80
C GLN A 31 10.73 9.43 -20.01
N GLU A 32 9.59 9.90 -20.49
CA GLU A 32 9.31 11.33 -20.69
C GLU A 32 9.55 12.15 -19.41
N LEU A 33 9.04 11.67 -18.28
CA LEU A 33 9.19 12.33 -16.97
C LEU A 33 10.65 12.38 -16.52
N VAL A 34 11.37 11.26 -16.62
CA VAL A 34 12.78 11.18 -16.17
C VAL A 34 13.71 11.95 -17.11
N GLU A 35 13.45 12.00 -18.41
CA GLU A 35 14.24 12.80 -19.35
C GLU A 35 14.10 14.29 -19.09
N THR A 36 12.91 14.74 -18.69
CA THR A 36 12.66 16.15 -18.34
C THR A 36 13.13 16.48 -16.91
N HIS A 37 12.92 15.56 -15.98
CA HIS A 37 13.25 15.70 -14.55
C HIS A 37 14.01 14.47 -14.02
N PRO A 38 15.33 14.36 -14.23
CA PRO A 38 16.10 13.15 -13.89
C PRO A 38 16.01 12.70 -12.44
N SER A 39 15.77 13.62 -11.51
CA SER A 39 15.59 13.32 -10.08
C SER A 39 14.35 12.46 -9.79
N LEU A 40 13.36 12.45 -10.68
CA LEU A 40 12.15 11.65 -10.54
C LEU A 40 12.41 10.15 -10.61
N ALA A 41 13.54 9.69 -11.15
CA ALA A 41 13.93 8.28 -11.05
C ALA A 41 14.00 7.77 -9.59
N LYS A 42 14.08 8.69 -8.62
CA LYS A 42 14.13 8.42 -7.17
C LYS A 42 12.85 8.87 -6.45
N ALA A 43 11.77 9.15 -7.18
CA ALA A 43 10.52 9.63 -6.62
C ALA A 43 9.94 8.61 -5.63
N SER A 44 9.37 9.12 -4.54
CA SER A 44 8.63 8.34 -3.54
C SER A 44 7.36 9.10 -3.18
N TRP A 45 6.26 8.37 -2.97
CA TRP A 45 4.97 8.92 -2.63
C TRP A 45 4.36 8.20 -1.43
N ASP A 46 3.75 8.96 -0.50
CA ASP A 46 2.94 8.40 0.58
C ASP A 46 1.49 8.26 0.11
N TRP A 47 1.04 7.01 -0.03
CA TRP A 47 -0.33 6.69 -0.38
C TRP A 47 -1.32 6.87 0.77
N GLY A 48 -0.82 7.27 1.93
CA GLY A 48 -1.56 7.49 3.16
C GLY A 48 -1.23 6.47 4.23
N PHE A 49 -1.31 6.89 5.49
CA PHE A 49 -0.92 6.10 6.66
C PHE A 49 0.55 5.67 6.66
N GLY A 50 1.44 6.39 5.97
CA GLY A 50 2.85 6.02 5.89
C GLY A 50 3.15 4.85 4.93
N ASP A 51 2.22 4.50 4.04
CA ASP A 51 2.46 3.52 2.97
C ASP A 51 3.29 4.18 1.85
N TRP A 52 4.58 4.28 2.11
CA TRP A 52 5.55 4.88 1.19
C TRP A 52 5.92 3.93 0.07
N GLU A 53 5.81 4.42 -1.15
CA GLU A 53 6.19 3.70 -2.35
C GLU A 53 7.13 4.52 -3.21
N ASP A 54 8.24 3.93 -3.66
CA ASP A 54 9.10 4.54 -4.66
C ASP A 54 8.75 4.03 -6.07
N ALA A 55 9.17 4.78 -7.09
CA ALA A 55 8.89 4.45 -8.49
C ALA A 55 9.38 3.04 -8.90
N ILE A 56 10.53 2.60 -8.35
CA ILE A 56 11.03 1.25 -8.62
C ILE A 56 10.24 0.18 -7.85
N GLY A 57 9.69 0.51 -6.69
CA GLY A 57 8.78 -0.34 -5.91
C GLY A 57 7.50 -0.61 -6.68
N ALA A 58 6.89 0.45 -7.26
CA ALA A 58 5.72 0.36 -8.12
C ALA A 58 5.95 -0.59 -9.31
N ALA A 59 7.05 -0.41 -10.02
CA ALA A 59 7.44 -1.31 -11.11
C ALA A 59 7.66 -2.75 -10.62
N SER A 60 8.23 -2.91 -9.43
CA SER A 60 8.63 -4.22 -8.90
C SER A 60 7.43 -5.07 -8.50
N HIS A 61 6.45 -4.51 -7.77
CA HIS A 61 5.29 -5.30 -7.38
C HIS A 61 4.31 -5.58 -8.53
N MET A 62 4.43 -4.85 -9.64
CA MET A 62 3.71 -5.14 -10.87
C MET A 62 4.47 -6.10 -11.80
N GLY A 63 5.69 -6.49 -11.46
CA GLY A 63 6.54 -7.32 -12.33
C GLY A 63 7.00 -6.58 -13.60
N ASN A 64 6.94 -5.24 -13.60
CA ASN A 64 7.27 -4.43 -14.77
C ASN A 64 8.79 -4.23 -14.88
N ARG A 65 9.48 -5.30 -15.30
CA ARG A 65 10.93 -5.34 -15.45
C ARG A 65 11.48 -4.21 -16.34
N PRO A 66 10.90 -3.90 -17.52
CA PRO A 66 11.42 -2.81 -18.36
C PRO A 66 11.45 -1.47 -17.64
N ILE A 67 10.44 -1.15 -16.84
CA ILE A 67 10.40 0.09 -16.05
C ILE A 67 11.46 0.03 -14.94
N ALA A 68 11.55 -1.06 -14.19
CA ALA A 68 12.51 -1.20 -13.12
C ALA A 68 13.96 -1.09 -13.62
N GLU A 69 14.31 -1.76 -14.73
CA GLU A 69 15.65 -1.70 -15.34
C GLU A 69 15.97 -0.28 -15.87
N TYR A 70 15.00 0.38 -16.50
CA TYR A 70 15.17 1.77 -16.92
C TYR A 70 15.42 2.69 -15.73
N LEU A 71 14.61 2.60 -14.68
CA LEU A 71 14.79 3.42 -13.47
C LEU A 71 16.15 3.20 -12.81
N LEU A 72 16.60 1.94 -12.70
CA LEU A 72 17.95 1.62 -12.20
C LEU A 72 19.04 2.27 -13.06
N SER A 73 18.90 2.25 -14.39
CA SER A 73 19.87 2.90 -15.31
C SER A 73 19.91 4.42 -15.15
N LYS A 74 18.84 5.02 -14.59
CA LYS A 74 18.71 6.45 -14.29
C LYS A 74 19.03 6.80 -12.82
N GLY A 75 19.55 5.83 -12.05
CA GLY A 75 20.01 6.04 -10.68
C GLY A 75 18.94 5.90 -9.60
N ALA A 76 17.84 5.18 -9.87
CA ALA A 76 16.95 4.70 -8.82
C ALA A 76 17.71 3.82 -7.83
N ARG A 77 17.30 3.84 -6.56
CA ARG A 77 17.93 3.03 -5.52
C ARG A 77 17.41 1.60 -5.59
N PRO A 78 18.27 0.57 -5.75
CA PRO A 78 17.82 -0.80 -5.70
C PRO A 78 17.29 -1.13 -4.29
N SER A 79 16.27 -1.98 -4.22
CA SER A 79 15.69 -2.48 -2.98
C SER A 79 15.68 -4.01 -2.97
N LEU A 80 15.48 -4.62 -1.80
CA LEU A 80 15.30 -6.07 -1.69
C LEU A 80 14.12 -6.54 -2.54
N PHE A 81 13.08 -5.74 -2.64
CA PHE A 81 11.88 -6.02 -3.44
C PHE A 81 12.18 -6.01 -4.94
N SER A 82 12.92 -5.00 -5.42
CA SER A 82 13.36 -4.96 -6.82
C SER A 82 14.32 -6.10 -7.13
N ALA A 83 15.23 -6.45 -6.21
CA ALA A 83 16.12 -7.60 -6.37
C ALA A 83 15.36 -8.92 -6.49
N ALA A 84 14.31 -9.11 -5.67
CA ALA A 84 13.46 -10.29 -5.74
C ALA A 84 12.71 -10.39 -7.08
N MET A 85 12.07 -9.31 -7.54
CA MET A 85 11.37 -9.26 -8.82
C MET A 85 12.32 -9.45 -10.00
N LEU A 86 13.54 -8.89 -9.93
CA LEU A 86 14.56 -9.03 -10.98
C LEU A 86 15.28 -10.38 -10.98
N GLY A 87 15.00 -11.26 -10.01
CA GLY A 87 15.58 -12.60 -9.96
C GLY A 87 17.03 -12.65 -9.43
N GLN A 88 17.44 -11.65 -8.67
CA GLN A 88 18.78 -11.53 -8.12
C GLN A 88 18.96 -12.42 -6.86
N LEU A 89 19.00 -13.73 -7.06
CA LEU A 89 18.98 -14.73 -5.98
C LEU A 89 20.08 -14.52 -4.93
N ASP A 90 21.32 -14.25 -5.37
CA ASP A 90 22.44 -14.10 -4.45
C ASP A 90 22.29 -12.85 -3.57
N VAL A 91 21.74 -11.76 -4.13
CA VAL A 91 21.44 -10.54 -3.36
C VAL A 91 20.39 -10.85 -2.30
N VAL A 92 19.30 -11.53 -2.66
CA VAL A 92 18.21 -11.88 -1.72
C VAL A 92 18.74 -12.80 -0.61
N LYS A 93 19.50 -13.85 -0.97
CA LYS A 93 20.11 -14.76 0.02
C LYS A 93 21.05 -14.04 0.96
N SER A 94 21.93 -13.21 0.43
CA SER A 94 22.92 -12.46 1.24
C SER A 94 22.24 -11.48 2.19
N PHE A 95 21.17 -10.82 1.73
CA PHE A 95 20.40 -9.90 2.58
C PHE A 95 19.73 -10.64 3.74
N ILE A 96 19.05 -11.76 3.46
CA ILE A 96 18.39 -12.58 4.48
C ILE A 96 19.41 -13.17 5.46
N ALA A 97 20.58 -13.60 4.99
CA ALA A 97 21.64 -14.11 5.84
C ALA A 97 22.20 -13.02 6.77
N ALA A 98 22.36 -11.79 6.26
CA ALA A 98 22.83 -10.65 7.05
C ALA A 98 21.79 -10.12 8.04
N GLN A 99 20.50 -10.22 7.69
CA GLN A 99 19.37 -9.77 8.50
C GLN A 99 18.28 -10.85 8.56
N PRO A 100 18.42 -11.85 9.44
CA PRO A 100 17.44 -12.93 9.60
C PRO A 100 16.05 -12.40 9.91
N GLY A 101 15.05 -12.90 9.20
CA GLY A 101 13.66 -12.43 9.32
C GLY A 101 13.23 -11.43 8.24
N SER A 102 14.18 -10.88 7.46
CA SER A 102 13.84 -9.95 6.38
C SER A 102 13.02 -10.57 5.25
N GLN A 103 12.95 -11.89 5.14
CA GLN A 103 12.02 -12.56 4.22
C GLN A 103 10.55 -12.26 4.51
N ARG A 104 10.22 -11.83 5.75
CA ARG A 104 8.86 -11.50 6.19
C ARG A 104 8.49 -10.03 6.01
N ILE A 105 9.44 -9.16 5.64
CA ILE A 105 9.14 -7.74 5.46
C ILE A 105 8.12 -7.53 4.34
N ARG A 106 7.34 -6.47 4.49
CA ARG A 106 6.34 -6.06 3.50
C ARG A 106 6.84 -4.85 2.73
N GLY A 107 6.65 -4.88 1.44
CA GLY A 107 6.80 -3.73 0.57
C GLY A 107 5.57 -2.82 0.58
N PRO A 108 5.52 -1.86 -0.33
CA PRO A 108 4.35 -1.03 -0.52
C PRO A 108 3.06 -1.86 -0.61
N HIS A 109 1.98 -1.31 -0.12
CA HIS A 109 0.66 -1.96 -0.10
C HIS A 109 0.62 -3.31 0.64
N SER A 110 1.58 -3.54 1.57
CA SER A 110 1.77 -4.81 2.30
C SER A 110 2.09 -6.02 1.40
N ILE A 111 2.56 -5.81 0.18
CA ILE A 111 2.92 -6.89 -0.75
C ILE A 111 4.19 -7.58 -0.26
N SER A 112 4.13 -8.92 -0.09
CA SER A 112 5.26 -9.69 0.44
C SER A 112 6.43 -9.79 -0.55
N LEU A 113 7.62 -10.06 -0.01
CA LEU A 113 8.82 -10.31 -0.82
C LEU A 113 8.61 -11.52 -1.77
N LEU A 114 7.91 -12.55 -1.31
CA LEU A 114 7.53 -13.71 -2.11
C LEU A 114 6.68 -13.31 -3.32
N MET A 115 5.71 -12.39 -3.13
CA MET A 115 4.86 -11.92 -4.23
C MET A 115 5.63 -11.09 -5.25
N HIS A 116 6.60 -10.27 -4.84
CA HIS A 116 7.49 -9.57 -5.78
C HIS A 116 8.27 -10.57 -6.65
N ALA A 117 8.82 -11.63 -6.05
CA ALA A 117 9.49 -12.69 -6.81
C ALA A 117 8.53 -13.40 -7.77
N LYS A 118 7.28 -13.67 -7.35
CA LYS A 118 6.25 -14.28 -8.18
C LYS A 118 5.91 -13.41 -9.41
N PHE A 119 5.74 -12.12 -9.22
CA PHE A 119 5.42 -11.17 -10.30
C PHE A 119 6.59 -10.96 -11.28
N GLY A 120 7.83 -11.18 -10.87
CA GLY A 120 8.99 -11.15 -11.77
C GLY A 120 9.03 -12.30 -12.79
N GLY A 121 8.11 -13.28 -12.68
CA GLY A 121 7.88 -14.35 -13.66
C GLY A 121 9.03 -15.34 -13.75
N GLN A 122 9.29 -15.83 -14.98
CA GLN A 122 10.27 -16.90 -15.22
C GLN A 122 11.68 -16.58 -14.74
N GLN A 123 12.11 -15.34 -14.90
CA GLN A 123 13.47 -14.92 -14.56
C GLN A 123 13.70 -14.81 -13.04
N SER A 124 12.66 -14.61 -12.26
CA SER A 124 12.71 -14.56 -10.80
C SER A 124 12.31 -15.88 -10.13
N ARG A 125 11.99 -16.90 -10.90
CA ARG A 125 11.59 -18.21 -10.40
C ARG A 125 12.55 -18.80 -9.36
N PRO A 126 13.88 -18.74 -9.51
CA PRO A 126 14.80 -19.23 -8.47
C PRO A 126 14.66 -18.49 -7.14
N VAL A 127 14.38 -17.19 -7.18
CA VAL A 127 14.11 -16.40 -5.96
C VAL A 127 12.78 -16.80 -5.33
N PHE A 128 11.75 -16.98 -6.16
CA PHE A 128 10.43 -17.43 -5.69
C PHE A 128 10.52 -18.79 -4.98
N GLU A 129 11.18 -19.78 -5.61
CA GLU A 129 11.36 -21.12 -5.06
C GLU A 129 12.18 -21.08 -3.75
N TYR A 130 13.22 -20.27 -3.69
CA TYR A 130 14.01 -20.06 -2.46
C TYR A 130 13.16 -19.47 -1.33
N LEU A 131 12.45 -18.37 -1.58
CA LEU A 131 11.59 -17.74 -0.57
C LEU A 131 10.46 -18.66 -0.12
N GLN A 132 9.86 -19.43 -1.05
CA GLN A 132 8.84 -20.42 -0.74
C GLN A 132 9.39 -21.52 0.18
N SER A 133 10.63 -21.95 -0.03
CA SER A 133 11.27 -23.00 0.78
C SER A 133 11.52 -22.56 2.24
N LEU A 134 11.54 -21.25 2.52
CA LEU A 134 11.68 -20.75 3.89
C LEU A 134 10.40 -20.93 4.71
N GLY A 135 9.24 -21.04 4.06
CA GLY A 135 7.95 -21.34 4.68
C GLY A 135 7.24 -20.15 5.37
N ASP A 136 7.93 -19.02 5.53
CA ASP A 136 7.44 -17.83 6.26
C ASP A 136 7.59 -16.50 5.49
N ALA A 137 7.86 -16.56 4.20
CA ALA A 137 8.08 -15.38 3.37
C ALA A 137 6.78 -14.73 2.86
N ASP A 138 5.63 -15.34 3.07
CA ASP A 138 4.33 -14.80 2.64
C ASP A 138 3.53 -14.21 3.81
N ALA A 139 2.47 -13.46 3.48
CA ALA A 139 1.51 -12.98 4.45
C ALA A 139 0.63 -14.12 4.95
N PRO A 140 0.30 -14.18 6.25
CA PRO A 140 -0.82 -15.01 6.68
C PRO A 140 -2.09 -14.55 5.94
N PRO A 141 -3.01 -15.47 5.58
CA PRO A 141 -4.27 -15.09 4.97
C PRO A 141 -5.10 -14.23 5.92
N SER A 142 -5.80 -13.23 5.37
CA SER A 142 -6.79 -12.47 6.13
C SER A 142 -7.96 -13.39 6.49
N PRO A 143 -8.41 -13.45 7.75
CA PRO A 143 -9.63 -14.16 8.08
C PRO A 143 -10.81 -13.64 7.24
N PRO A 144 -11.73 -14.51 6.79
CA PRO A 144 -12.90 -14.06 6.05
C PRO A 144 -13.78 -13.16 6.93
N LEU A 145 -14.34 -12.12 6.32
CA LEU A 145 -15.30 -11.23 6.98
C LEU A 145 -16.71 -11.84 6.82
N SER A 146 -17.34 -12.19 7.93
CA SER A 146 -18.70 -12.77 7.92
C SER A 146 -19.72 -11.79 7.33
N ASP A 147 -20.84 -12.30 6.77
CA ASP A 147 -21.90 -11.44 6.21
C ASP A 147 -22.51 -10.51 7.27
N SER A 148 -22.61 -10.97 8.52
CA SER A 148 -23.04 -10.13 9.64
C SER A 148 -22.07 -8.99 9.92
N ASP A 149 -20.75 -9.28 9.93
CA ASP A 149 -19.74 -8.24 10.15
C ASP A 149 -19.62 -7.29 8.94
N GLN A 150 -19.80 -7.79 7.70
CA GLN A 150 -19.88 -6.92 6.52
C GLN A 150 -20.98 -5.88 6.66
N SER A 151 -22.17 -6.28 7.17
CA SER A 151 -23.30 -5.38 7.40
C SER A 151 -23.02 -4.33 8.49
N VAL A 152 -22.25 -4.70 9.52
CA VAL A 152 -21.80 -3.77 10.57
C VAL A 152 -20.75 -2.80 10.06
N VAL A 153 -19.77 -3.29 9.31
CA VAL A 153 -18.59 -2.51 8.89
C VAL A 153 -18.92 -1.54 7.74
N LYS A 154 -19.78 -1.95 6.79
CA LYS A 154 -20.15 -1.16 5.62
C LYS A 154 -20.94 0.09 6.00
N GLY A 155 -20.59 1.25 5.43
CA GLY A 155 -21.39 2.48 5.54
C GLY A 155 -20.53 3.75 5.62
N THR A 156 -21.20 4.88 5.84
CA THR A 156 -20.59 6.20 5.97
C THR A 156 -20.43 6.57 7.44
N TYR A 157 -19.21 6.84 7.86
CA TYR A 157 -18.82 7.22 9.22
C TYR A 157 -18.47 8.70 9.27
N ILE A 158 -19.10 9.43 10.21
CA ILE A 158 -18.97 10.88 10.34
C ILE A 158 -18.13 11.20 11.57
N PHE A 159 -17.08 12.01 11.41
CA PHE A 159 -16.18 12.45 12.49
C PHE A 159 -16.16 13.96 12.70
N GLY A 160 -17.02 14.71 12.03
CA GLY A 160 -17.15 16.15 12.18
C GLY A 160 -18.33 16.71 11.42
N ARG A 161 -18.44 18.06 11.34
CA ARG A 161 -19.58 18.74 10.75
C ARG A 161 -19.46 19.07 9.26
N ALA A 162 -18.21 19.14 8.77
CA ALA A 162 -17.96 19.47 7.37
C ALA A 162 -18.23 18.26 6.45
N ALA A 163 -18.64 18.51 5.21
CA ALA A 163 -18.96 17.45 4.24
C ALA A 163 -17.81 16.48 3.94
N ASN A 164 -16.57 16.92 4.09
CA ASN A 164 -15.37 16.10 3.90
C ASN A 164 -14.90 15.39 5.20
N GLN A 165 -15.58 15.61 6.33
CA GLN A 165 -15.30 14.96 7.62
C GLN A 165 -16.10 13.65 7.75
N ARG A 166 -15.97 12.82 6.71
CA ARG A 166 -16.57 11.48 6.64
C ARG A 166 -15.63 10.48 6.00
N ILE A 167 -15.82 9.24 6.32
CA ILE A 167 -15.13 8.08 5.77
C ILE A 167 -16.20 7.09 5.30
N ASP A 168 -16.11 6.65 4.06
CA ASP A 168 -16.96 5.62 3.49
C ASP A 168 -16.25 4.28 3.55
N VAL A 169 -16.92 3.26 4.07
CA VAL A 169 -16.45 1.87 4.04
C VAL A 169 -17.36 1.09 3.11
N THR A 170 -16.77 0.59 2.03
CA THR A 170 -17.46 -0.25 1.03
C THR A 170 -16.99 -1.69 1.14
N ILE A 171 -17.85 -2.62 0.70
CA ILE A 171 -17.49 -4.05 0.63
C ILE A 171 -17.68 -4.50 -0.82
N ASP A 172 -16.64 -5.08 -1.39
CA ASP A 172 -16.68 -5.79 -2.67
C ASP A 172 -16.08 -7.19 -2.51
N LYS A 173 -16.85 -8.22 -2.84
CA LYS A 173 -16.43 -9.65 -2.73
C LYS A 173 -15.78 -9.99 -1.38
N GLY A 174 -16.34 -9.44 -0.29
CA GLY A 174 -15.82 -9.65 1.07
C GLY A 174 -14.62 -8.78 1.46
N GLN A 175 -14.07 -7.98 0.54
CA GLN A 175 -12.99 -7.04 0.83
C GLN A 175 -13.53 -5.69 1.26
N ALA A 176 -13.24 -5.28 2.49
CA ALA A 176 -13.53 -3.95 2.97
C ALA A 176 -12.53 -2.92 2.41
N THR A 177 -13.04 -1.76 2.00
CA THR A 177 -12.22 -0.63 1.52
C THR A 177 -12.66 0.65 2.21
N LEU A 178 -11.72 1.36 2.81
CA LEU A 178 -11.91 2.65 3.45
C LEU A 178 -11.59 3.75 2.44
N THR A 179 -12.49 4.72 2.29
CA THR A 179 -12.32 5.85 1.36
C THR A 179 -12.66 7.16 2.06
N ARG A 180 -11.80 8.15 1.96
CA ARG A 180 -12.07 9.53 2.32
C ARG A 180 -12.25 10.37 1.06
N ALA A 181 -13.17 11.32 1.07
CA ALA A 181 -13.44 12.20 -0.07
C ALA A 181 -12.15 12.85 -0.61
N GLY A 182 -11.89 12.71 -1.91
CA GLY A 182 -10.69 13.22 -2.58
C GLY A 182 -9.44 12.35 -2.45
N MET A 183 -9.53 11.20 -1.78
CA MET A 183 -8.41 10.26 -1.63
C MET A 183 -8.71 8.90 -2.28
N THR A 184 -7.67 8.19 -2.64
CA THR A 184 -7.75 6.81 -3.14
C THR A 184 -8.28 5.88 -2.05
N GLY A 185 -9.21 4.99 -2.41
CA GLY A 185 -9.71 3.97 -1.49
C GLY A 185 -8.59 3.03 -1.01
N ARG A 186 -8.59 2.72 0.27
CA ARG A 186 -7.59 1.87 0.91
C ARG A 186 -8.23 0.54 1.33
N PRO A 187 -7.84 -0.59 0.72
CA PRO A 187 -8.28 -1.90 1.18
C PRO A 187 -7.85 -2.15 2.64
N LEU A 188 -8.70 -2.82 3.39
CA LEU A 188 -8.48 -3.14 4.80
C LEU A 188 -8.14 -4.63 4.96
N PHE A 189 -7.07 -4.95 5.65
CA PHE A 189 -6.74 -6.32 6.05
C PHE A 189 -7.50 -6.66 7.33
N HIS A 190 -8.35 -7.69 7.30
CA HIS A 190 -9.12 -8.15 8.44
C HIS A 190 -8.26 -9.00 9.38
N LEU A 191 -8.31 -8.68 10.68
CA LEU A 191 -7.58 -9.37 11.75
C LEU A 191 -8.47 -10.30 12.59
N GLY A 192 -9.79 -10.28 12.37
CA GLY A 192 -10.80 -10.91 13.20
C GLY A 192 -11.54 -9.89 14.09
N ASP A 193 -12.71 -10.26 14.58
CA ASP A 193 -13.52 -9.46 15.54
C ASP A 193 -13.71 -7.99 15.10
N ARG A 194 -13.88 -7.75 13.82
CA ARG A 194 -14.04 -6.40 13.24
C ARG A 194 -12.87 -5.45 13.52
N ASN A 195 -11.67 -6.03 13.67
CA ASN A 195 -10.41 -5.30 13.70
C ASN A 195 -9.71 -5.41 12.36
N PHE A 196 -9.09 -4.31 11.93
CA PHE A 196 -8.44 -4.20 10.64
C PHE A 196 -7.19 -3.34 10.73
N TYR A 197 -6.34 -3.43 9.70
CA TYR A 197 -5.39 -2.39 9.37
C TYR A 197 -5.49 -2.03 7.87
N PRO A 198 -5.19 -0.79 7.46
CA PRO A 198 -5.10 -0.43 6.05
C PRO A 198 -3.95 -1.19 5.38
N LEU A 199 -4.17 -1.78 4.22
CA LEU A 199 -3.07 -2.40 3.47
C LEU A 199 -1.97 -1.37 3.23
N GLY A 200 -0.72 -1.75 3.52
CA GLY A 200 0.44 -0.85 3.51
C GLY A 200 0.78 -0.24 4.87
N ALA A 201 -0.12 -0.29 5.86
CA ALA A 201 0.05 0.36 7.16
C ALA A 201 -0.35 -0.58 8.32
N PRO A 202 0.42 -1.66 8.59
CA PRO A 202 0.06 -2.66 9.61
C PRO A 202 0.06 -2.12 11.05
N ASP A 203 0.69 -0.98 11.30
CA ASP A 203 0.73 -0.32 12.60
C ASP A 203 -0.50 0.56 12.88
N VAL A 204 -1.34 0.79 11.87
CA VAL A 204 -2.60 1.52 12.00
C VAL A 204 -3.73 0.54 12.32
N HIS A 205 -4.42 0.77 13.44
CA HIS A 205 -5.51 -0.09 13.89
C HIS A 205 -6.86 0.56 13.62
N ILE A 206 -7.76 -0.19 12.99
CA ILE A 206 -9.14 0.23 12.74
C ILE A 206 -10.07 -0.79 13.40
N ARG A 207 -10.98 -0.30 14.25
CA ARG A 207 -11.93 -1.14 14.97
C ARG A 207 -13.35 -0.63 14.79
N PHE A 208 -14.29 -1.56 14.60
CA PHE A 208 -15.73 -1.26 14.54
C PHE A 208 -16.44 -1.87 15.74
N VAL A 209 -17.23 -1.05 16.43
CA VAL A 209 -17.97 -1.45 17.64
C VAL A 209 -19.41 -0.98 17.53
N GLU A 210 -20.37 -1.89 17.78
CA GLU A 210 -21.77 -1.55 17.92
C GLU A 210 -22.04 -0.97 19.29
N SER A 211 -22.92 0.02 19.38
CA SER A 211 -23.38 0.54 20.66
C SER A 211 -24.09 -0.54 21.46
N ALA A 212 -23.79 -0.62 22.73
CA ALA A 212 -24.50 -1.50 23.67
C ALA A 212 -25.93 -0.96 24.00
N SER A 213 -26.26 0.27 23.59
CA SER A 213 -27.56 0.89 23.88
C SER A 213 -28.55 0.66 22.74
N PRO A 214 -29.65 -0.12 22.96
CA PRO A 214 -30.69 -0.25 21.96
C PRO A 214 -31.42 1.06 21.66
N ALA A 215 -31.39 2.03 22.60
CA ALA A 215 -32.06 3.33 22.44
C ALA A 215 -31.33 4.28 21.50
N ASP A 216 -30.03 4.11 21.31
CA ASP A 216 -29.22 4.87 20.33
C ASP A 216 -28.28 3.90 19.59
N PRO A 217 -28.80 3.11 18.67
CA PRO A 217 -28.00 2.18 17.91
C PRO A 217 -27.06 2.98 17.02
N ALA A 218 -25.78 2.88 17.29
CA ALA A 218 -24.73 3.48 16.51
C ALA A 218 -23.60 2.49 16.32
N ILE A 219 -22.84 2.65 15.23
CA ILE A 219 -21.60 1.92 15.02
C ILE A 219 -20.49 2.92 15.04
N THR A 220 -19.54 2.66 15.92
CA THR A 220 -18.34 3.49 16.07
C THR A 220 -17.18 2.84 15.36
N MET A 221 -16.53 3.60 14.47
CA MET A 221 -15.25 3.28 13.88
C MET A 221 -14.17 4.09 14.60
N THR A 222 -13.15 3.42 15.13
CA THR A 222 -11.97 4.07 15.69
C THR A 222 -10.77 3.74 14.83
N VAL A 223 -10.07 4.78 14.36
CA VAL A 223 -8.78 4.67 13.67
C VAL A 223 -7.71 5.15 14.61
N THR A 224 -6.74 4.30 14.93
CA THR A 224 -5.60 4.62 15.79
C THR A 224 -4.33 4.56 14.94
N ASP A 225 -3.66 5.70 14.78
CA ASP A 225 -2.39 5.85 14.08
C ASP A 225 -1.40 6.52 15.04
N SER A 226 -0.53 5.72 15.65
CA SER A 226 0.37 6.17 16.71
C SER A 226 -0.36 6.93 17.82
N THR A 227 -0.15 8.25 17.92
CA THR A 227 -0.78 9.13 18.90
C THR A 227 -2.10 9.75 18.41
N VAL A 228 -2.42 9.60 17.13
CA VAL A 228 -3.66 10.13 16.54
C VAL A 228 -4.77 9.11 16.68
N VAL A 229 -5.85 9.49 17.33
CA VAL A 229 -7.07 8.69 17.43
C VAL A 229 -8.22 9.47 16.79
N LEU A 230 -8.78 8.88 15.72
CA LEU A 230 -9.97 9.41 15.07
C LEU A 230 -11.15 8.50 15.41
N THR A 231 -12.21 9.08 15.94
CA THR A 231 -13.49 8.38 16.18
C THR A 231 -14.57 8.92 15.26
N ALA A 232 -15.21 8.04 14.52
CA ALA A 232 -16.30 8.36 13.61
C ALA A 232 -17.50 7.46 13.91
N THR A 233 -18.71 7.96 13.71
CA THR A 233 -19.95 7.23 14.03
C THR A 233 -20.86 7.13 12.82
N ARG A 234 -21.55 6.00 12.72
CA ARG A 234 -22.61 5.74 11.77
C ARG A 234 -23.86 5.29 12.52
N LYS A 235 -25.02 5.86 12.20
CA LYS A 235 -26.30 5.30 12.61
C LYS A 235 -26.73 4.24 11.60
N PRO A 236 -27.29 3.08 12.03
CA PRO A 236 -27.86 2.11 11.11
C PRO A 236 -28.96 2.76 10.27
N GLU A 237 -29.04 2.38 9.01
CA GLU A 237 -30.19 2.72 8.17
C GLU A 237 -31.45 2.08 8.79
N LYS A 238 -32.55 2.85 8.85
CA LYS A 238 -33.84 2.38 9.37
C LYS A 238 -34.49 1.44 8.39
#